data_c1c2c7e49441c274a2f56aed2e31eebc
#
_entry.id   c1c2c7e49441c274a2f56aed2e31eebc
#
_cell.length_a   1.000
_cell.length_b   1.000
_cell.length_c   1.000
_cell.angle_alpha   90.00
_cell.angle_beta   90.00
_cell.angle_gamma   90.00
#
_symmetry.space_group_name_H-M   'P 1'
#
loop_
_entity.id
_entity.type
_entity.pdbx_description
1 polymer ?
#
loop_
_entity_poly.entity_id
_entity_poly.type
_entity_poly.pdbx_seq_one_letter_code
_entity_poly.pdbx_strand_id
1 'polypeptide(L)'
;SRCIAQAVSNAGIETNDIDTINGHLTATTKDPVEISNWSQALGRSGKDFPFINSFKGHFGHCLAASGSIELVASILQMRENKFFGTVNCEDLHPEIEKWVHSSKIPTQTMEHSVQVLAKASFGFGDVNACAIFKRF
;
A
#
# COMPACT_ATOMS: atom_id res chain seq x y z
N SER A 1 -8.98 9.73 -0.60
CA SER A 1 -9.14 9.10 -1.94
C SER A 1 -8.66 10.00 -3.08
N ARG A 2 -8.87 11.34 -3.08
CA ARG A 2 -8.49 12.24 -4.19
C ARG A 2 -7.01 12.13 -4.60
N CYS A 3 -6.10 12.13 -3.64
CA CYS A 3 -4.65 12.03 -3.91
C CYS A 3 -4.31 10.75 -4.68
N ILE A 4 -4.92 9.62 -4.31
CA ILE A 4 -4.71 8.32 -4.98
C ILE A 4 -5.25 8.37 -6.41
N ALA A 5 -6.49 8.81 -6.60
CA ALA A 5 -7.13 8.90 -7.91
C ALA A 5 -6.34 9.83 -8.86
N GLN A 6 -5.84 10.95 -8.34
CA GLN A 6 -5.00 11.88 -9.11
C GLN A 6 -3.67 11.24 -9.52
N ALA A 7 -3.03 10.47 -8.63
CA ALA A 7 -1.77 9.78 -8.96
C ALA A 7 -1.98 8.73 -10.05
N VAL A 8 -3.05 7.95 -10.00
CA VAL A 8 -3.41 6.97 -11.04
C VAL A 8 -3.64 7.66 -12.38
N SER A 9 -4.45 8.73 -12.39
CA SER A 9 -4.73 9.52 -13.60
C SER A 9 -3.45 10.12 -14.20
N ASN A 10 -2.59 10.70 -13.36
CA ASN A 10 -1.32 11.31 -13.82
C ASN A 10 -0.33 10.27 -14.37
N ALA A 11 -0.37 9.04 -13.85
CA ALA A 11 0.46 7.94 -14.33
C ALA A 11 -0.01 7.37 -15.67
N GLY A 12 -1.21 7.71 -16.13
CA GLY A 12 -1.80 7.19 -17.36
C GLY A 12 -2.01 5.68 -17.35
N ILE A 13 -2.41 5.13 -16.19
CA ILE A 13 -2.68 3.71 -16.00
C ILE A 13 -4.13 3.50 -15.56
N GLU A 14 -4.61 2.26 -15.72
CA GLU A 14 -5.89 1.84 -15.16
C GLU A 14 -5.72 1.38 -13.71
N THR A 15 -6.79 1.46 -12.90
CA THR A 15 -6.76 1.03 -11.50
C THR A 15 -6.44 -0.47 -11.36
N ASN A 16 -6.80 -1.27 -12.36
CA ASN A 16 -6.52 -2.70 -12.41
C ASN A 16 -5.06 -3.03 -12.69
N ASP A 17 -4.27 -2.08 -13.18
CA ASP A 17 -2.84 -2.30 -13.41
C ASP A 17 -2.04 -2.35 -12.11
N ILE A 18 -2.59 -1.82 -11.00
CA ILE A 18 -1.89 -1.80 -9.71
C ILE A 18 -1.88 -3.20 -9.09
N ASP A 19 -0.68 -3.77 -8.99
CA ASP A 19 -0.45 -5.09 -8.37
C ASP A 19 -0.30 -4.97 -6.86
N THR A 20 0.39 -3.93 -6.42
CA THR A 20 0.87 -3.80 -5.04
C THR A 20 0.74 -2.37 -4.53
N ILE A 21 0.35 -2.25 -3.29
CA ILE A 21 0.31 -1.00 -2.55
C ILE A 21 1.29 -1.08 -1.38
N ASN A 22 2.16 -0.09 -1.21
CA ASN A 22 2.79 0.18 0.07
C ASN A 22 2.05 1.34 0.74
N GLY A 23 1.27 1.02 1.76
CA GLY A 23 0.44 1.95 2.50
C GLY A 23 1.23 2.79 3.50
N HIS A 24 0.60 3.86 3.99
CA HIS A 24 1.12 4.60 5.13
C HIS A 24 0.96 3.81 6.43
N LEU A 25 -0.17 3.17 6.63
CA LEU A 25 -0.55 2.25 7.70
C LEU A 25 0.38 2.26 8.93
N THR A 26 -0.11 2.80 10.04
CA THR A 26 0.70 3.09 11.23
C THR A 26 0.27 2.31 12.47
N ALA A 27 -0.54 1.27 12.31
CA ALA A 27 -1.17 0.51 13.39
C ALA A 27 -2.03 1.40 14.32
N THR A 28 -2.82 2.27 13.71
CA THR A 28 -3.70 3.21 14.42
C THR A 28 -5.15 3.08 13.95
N THR A 29 -6.06 3.77 14.63
CA THR A 29 -7.47 3.88 14.24
C THR A 29 -7.68 4.52 12.85
N LYS A 30 -6.62 5.02 12.21
CA LYS A 30 -6.68 5.58 10.86
C LYS A 30 -6.44 4.55 9.75
N ASP A 31 -5.92 3.37 10.08
CA ASP A 31 -5.65 2.33 9.08
C ASP A 31 -6.91 1.87 8.35
N PRO A 32 -8.07 1.63 8.99
CA PRO A 32 -9.30 1.32 8.28
C PRO A 32 -9.74 2.43 7.31
N VAL A 33 -9.51 3.69 7.68
CA VAL A 33 -9.82 4.85 6.82
C VAL A 33 -8.91 4.86 5.59
N GLU A 34 -7.63 4.59 5.77
CA GLU A 34 -6.69 4.48 4.64
C GLU A 34 -7.10 3.37 3.69
N ILE A 35 -7.37 2.17 4.20
CA ILE A 35 -7.80 1.01 3.40
C ILE A 35 -9.10 1.32 2.65
N SER A 36 -10.09 1.93 3.30
CA SER A 36 -11.34 2.32 2.64
C SER A 36 -11.10 3.35 1.52
N ASN A 37 -10.19 4.30 1.72
CA ASN A 37 -9.81 5.29 0.71
C ASN A 37 -9.14 4.64 -0.51
N TRP A 38 -8.28 3.64 -0.30
CA TRP A 38 -7.70 2.85 -1.38
C TRP A 38 -8.78 2.09 -2.15
N SER A 39 -9.64 1.37 -1.44
CA SER A 39 -10.74 0.60 -2.04
C SER A 39 -11.65 1.49 -2.91
N GLN A 40 -12.05 2.64 -2.38
CA GLN A 40 -12.91 3.59 -3.10
C GLN A 40 -12.21 4.23 -4.31
N ALA A 41 -10.94 4.61 -4.16
CA ALA A 41 -10.20 5.26 -5.24
C ALA A 41 -9.91 4.31 -6.40
N LEU A 42 -9.71 3.03 -6.12
CA LEU A 42 -9.43 2.01 -7.12
C LEU A 42 -10.70 1.32 -7.65
N GLY A 43 -11.83 1.41 -6.94
CA GLY A 43 -13.03 0.64 -7.23
C GLY A 43 -12.84 -0.87 -6.99
N ARG A 44 -11.90 -1.26 -6.12
CA ARG A 44 -11.48 -2.66 -5.88
C ARG A 44 -11.58 -3.00 -4.40
N SER A 45 -12.05 -4.22 -4.09
CA SER A 45 -12.26 -4.67 -2.71
C SER A 45 -12.12 -6.17 -2.57
N GLY A 46 -12.09 -6.65 -1.32
CA GLY A 46 -12.04 -8.06 -1.00
C GLY A 46 -10.84 -8.77 -1.64
N LYS A 47 -11.08 -9.82 -2.40
CA LYS A 47 -10.04 -10.58 -3.12
C LYS A 47 -9.54 -9.89 -4.39
N ASP A 48 -10.26 -8.92 -4.91
CA ASP A 48 -9.83 -8.11 -6.06
C ASP A 48 -8.91 -6.96 -5.65
N PHE A 49 -8.84 -6.63 -4.36
CA PHE A 49 -7.93 -5.61 -3.86
C PHE A 49 -6.47 -5.96 -4.20
N PRO A 50 -5.60 -4.99 -4.54
CA PRO A 50 -4.17 -5.25 -4.72
C PRO A 50 -3.52 -5.82 -3.46
N PHE A 51 -2.37 -6.47 -3.58
CA PHE A 51 -1.58 -6.78 -2.39
C PHE A 51 -1.17 -5.48 -1.71
N ILE A 52 -1.27 -5.43 -0.37
CA ILE A 52 -0.90 -4.23 0.39
C ILE A 52 -0.03 -4.60 1.59
N ASN A 53 1.02 -3.83 1.81
CA ASN A 53 1.88 -3.94 2.98
C ASN A 53 2.18 -2.60 3.64
N SER A 54 2.74 -2.69 4.84
CA SER A 54 3.43 -1.58 5.51
C SER A 54 4.80 -2.04 5.99
N PHE A 55 5.82 -1.23 5.72
CA PHE A 55 7.17 -1.50 6.21
C PHE A 55 7.44 -0.95 7.61
N LYS A 56 6.48 -0.22 8.19
CA LYS A 56 6.65 0.38 9.53
C LYS A 56 6.79 -0.67 10.64
N GLY A 57 6.24 -1.87 10.44
CA GLY A 57 6.48 -2.98 11.34
C GLY A 57 7.94 -3.44 11.37
N HIS A 58 8.69 -3.27 10.26
CA HIS A 58 10.08 -3.71 10.14
C HIS A 58 11.07 -2.70 10.73
N PHE A 59 10.87 -1.40 10.47
CA PHE A 59 11.87 -0.39 10.84
C PHE A 59 11.30 0.85 11.56
N GLY A 60 10.02 0.79 11.95
CA GLY A 60 9.35 1.87 12.68
C GLY A 60 8.88 3.02 11.80
N HIS A 61 8.23 4.00 12.41
CA HIS A 61 7.83 5.23 11.74
C HIS A 61 8.96 6.26 11.82
N CYS A 62 9.69 6.42 10.72
CA CYS A 62 10.84 7.32 10.62
C CYS A 62 10.46 8.78 10.33
N LEU A 63 9.24 9.20 10.65
CA LEU A 63 8.73 10.56 10.45
C LEU A 63 8.97 11.06 9.01
N ALA A 64 9.70 12.14 8.83
CA ALA A 64 9.98 12.73 7.51
C ALA A 64 10.72 11.77 6.55
N ALA A 65 11.52 10.84 7.07
CA ALA A 65 12.25 9.87 6.27
C ALA A 65 11.41 8.64 5.88
N SER A 66 10.22 8.42 6.50
CA SER A 66 9.40 7.23 6.26
C SER A 66 9.10 7.02 4.78
N GLY A 67 8.67 8.07 4.09
CA GLY A 67 8.33 7.98 2.66
C GLY A 67 9.49 7.49 1.80
N SER A 68 10.69 8.01 2.05
CA SER A 68 11.90 7.66 1.28
C SER A 68 12.38 6.24 1.56
N ILE A 69 12.44 5.83 2.84
CA ILE A 69 12.88 4.49 3.23
C ILE A 69 11.90 3.43 2.71
N GLU A 70 10.61 3.66 2.90
CA GLU A 70 9.55 2.77 2.42
C GLU A 70 9.56 2.67 0.89
N LEU A 71 9.87 3.77 0.18
CA LEU A 71 10.00 3.76 -1.27
C LEU A 71 11.19 2.90 -1.73
N VAL A 72 12.34 3.02 -1.08
CA VAL A 72 13.51 2.16 -1.37
C VAL A 72 13.15 0.68 -1.21
N ALA A 73 12.51 0.32 -0.09
CA ALA A 73 12.06 -1.06 0.14
C ALA A 73 11.05 -1.53 -0.91
N SER A 74 10.13 -0.64 -1.33
CA SER A 74 9.14 -0.93 -2.37
C SER A 74 9.78 -1.17 -3.74
N ILE A 75 10.80 -0.40 -4.10
CA ILE A 75 11.55 -0.58 -5.35
C ILE A 75 12.36 -1.89 -5.31
N LEU A 76 12.95 -2.23 -4.17
CA LEU A 76 13.62 -3.52 -3.97
C LEU A 76 12.62 -4.68 -4.15
N GLN A 77 11.43 -4.56 -3.58
CA GLN A 77 10.34 -5.53 -3.77
C GLN A 77 10.03 -5.76 -5.26
N MET A 78 9.89 -4.68 -6.03
CA MET A 78 9.70 -4.78 -7.49
C MET A 78 10.90 -5.47 -8.16
N ARG A 79 12.12 -5.05 -7.83
CA ARG A 79 13.35 -5.55 -8.46
C ARG A 79 13.56 -7.04 -8.21
N GLU A 80 13.32 -7.49 -6.99
CA GLU A 80 13.54 -8.88 -6.57
C GLU A 80 12.37 -9.81 -6.92
N ASN A 81 11.27 -9.30 -7.51
CA ASN A 81 10.02 -10.04 -7.76
C ASN A 81 9.48 -10.71 -6.49
N LYS A 82 9.48 -9.98 -5.40
CA LYS A 82 8.97 -10.45 -4.11
C LYS A 82 7.97 -9.46 -3.55
N PHE A 83 7.01 -9.97 -2.83
CA PHE A 83 6.18 -9.17 -1.94
C PHE A 83 6.68 -9.35 -0.52
N PHE A 84 7.12 -8.28 0.11
CA PHE A 84 7.55 -8.33 1.52
C PHE A 84 6.32 -8.25 2.41
N GLY A 85 6.15 -9.26 3.27
CA GLY A 85 4.99 -9.33 4.15
C GLY A 85 4.95 -8.20 5.20
N THR A 86 3.77 -7.96 5.75
CA THR A 86 3.59 -7.03 6.87
C THR A 86 3.78 -7.78 8.18
N VAL A 87 4.81 -7.48 8.94
CA VAL A 87 5.05 -8.11 10.24
C VAL A 87 4.04 -7.62 11.28
N ASN A 88 3.76 -8.46 12.29
CA ASN A 88 2.83 -8.19 13.38
C ASN A 88 1.41 -7.84 12.90
N CYS A 89 0.93 -8.54 11.86
CA CYS A 89 -0.37 -8.28 11.22
C CYS A 89 -1.18 -9.59 11.07
N GLU A 90 -1.02 -10.51 12.00
CA GLU A 90 -1.69 -11.81 11.99
C GLU A 90 -3.17 -11.69 12.34
N ASP A 91 -3.54 -10.66 13.11
CA ASP A 91 -4.91 -10.40 13.57
C ASP A 91 -5.40 -9.06 12.99
N LEU A 92 -6.12 -9.14 11.87
CA LEU A 92 -6.62 -7.96 11.18
C LEU A 92 -7.79 -7.33 11.93
N HIS A 93 -7.79 -6.01 11.99
CA HIS A 93 -8.92 -5.27 12.54
C HIS A 93 -10.18 -5.49 11.67
N PRO A 94 -11.36 -5.80 12.28
CA PRO A 94 -12.59 -6.12 11.53
C PRO A 94 -13.02 -5.02 10.53
N GLU A 95 -12.75 -3.76 10.83
CA GLU A 95 -13.06 -2.65 9.91
C GLU A 95 -12.18 -2.69 8.63
N ILE A 96 -10.99 -3.28 8.69
CA ILE A 96 -10.13 -3.51 7.53
C ILE A 96 -10.70 -4.64 6.68
N GLU A 97 -11.13 -5.73 7.32
CA GLU A 97 -11.69 -6.90 6.63
C GLU A 97 -12.96 -6.59 5.81
N LYS A 98 -13.67 -5.50 6.11
CA LYS A 98 -14.79 -5.03 5.29
C LYS A 98 -14.38 -4.65 3.86
N TRP A 99 -13.13 -4.24 3.66
CA TRP A 99 -12.63 -3.69 2.41
C TRP A 99 -11.64 -4.60 1.70
N VAL A 100 -10.83 -5.34 2.45
CA VAL A 100 -9.75 -6.16 1.91
C VAL A 100 -9.77 -7.56 2.54
N HIS A 101 -9.64 -8.58 1.71
CA HIS A 101 -9.52 -9.96 2.18
C HIS A 101 -8.12 -10.19 2.77
N SER A 102 -8.01 -10.93 3.88
CA SER A 102 -6.75 -11.19 4.59
C SER A 102 -5.62 -11.73 3.68
N SER A 103 -5.96 -12.53 2.66
CA SER A 103 -4.97 -13.02 1.69
C SER A 103 -4.27 -11.93 0.88
N LYS A 104 -4.75 -10.68 0.93
CA LYS A 104 -4.14 -9.53 0.26
C LYS A 104 -3.22 -8.72 1.18
N ILE A 105 -3.11 -9.15 2.44
CA ILE A 105 -2.20 -8.60 3.46
C ILE A 105 -1.31 -9.74 3.99
N PRO A 106 -0.44 -10.33 3.16
CA PRO A 106 0.45 -11.41 3.61
C PRO A 106 1.35 -10.96 4.75
N THR A 107 1.52 -11.80 5.76
CA THR A 107 2.44 -11.57 6.89
C THR A 107 3.85 -12.09 6.60
N GLN A 108 3.99 -12.94 5.58
CA GLN A 108 5.26 -13.52 5.16
C GLN A 108 5.65 -13.02 3.77
N THR A 109 6.96 -12.96 3.53
CA THR A 109 7.50 -12.68 2.19
C THR A 109 7.14 -13.82 1.24
N MET A 110 6.70 -13.48 0.04
CA MET A 110 6.35 -14.44 -1.01
C MET A 110 6.87 -13.99 -2.37
N GLU A 111 7.02 -14.95 -3.29
CA GLU A 111 7.28 -14.65 -4.69
C GLU A 111 6.07 -13.95 -5.31
N HIS A 112 6.30 -12.80 -5.91
CA HIS A 112 5.26 -12.01 -6.54
C HIS A 112 5.87 -11.03 -7.55
N SER A 113 5.44 -11.13 -8.81
CA SER A 113 5.90 -10.21 -9.85
C SER A 113 5.18 -8.87 -9.71
N VAL A 114 5.87 -7.87 -9.23
CA VAL A 114 5.35 -6.51 -9.08
C VAL A 114 5.66 -5.71 -10.34
N GLN A 115 4.64 -5.39 -11.13
CA GLN A 115 4.76 -4.58 -12.34
C GLN A 115 4.41 -3.13 -12.10
N VAL A 116 3.36 -2.88 -11.31
CA VAL A 116 2.90 -1.53 -10.95
C VAL A 116 2.71 -1.44 -9.43
N LEU A 117 3.46 -0.54 -8.83
CA LEU A 117 3.45 -0.26 -7.39
C LEU A 117 2.84 1.12 -7.13
N ALA A 118 1.92 1.20 -6.19
CA ALA A 118 1.44 2.45 -5.63
C ALA A 118 2.01 2.65 -4.21
N LYS A 119 2.60 3.81 -3.95
CA LYS A 119 3.11 4.19 -2.62
C LYS A 119 2.38 5.41 -2.11
N ALA A 120 1.77 5.32 -0.93
CA ALA A 120 1.17 6.48 -0.28
C ALA A 120 1.85 6.87 1.03
N SER A 121 1.80 8.15 1.32
CA SER A 121 2.19 8.73 2.62
C SER A 121 1.18 9.80 2.99
N PHE A 122 0.68 9.73 4.21
CA PHE A 122 -0.30 10.67 4.74
C PHE A 122 0.26 11.32 5.99
N GLY A 123 0.40 12.64 5.96
CA GLY A 123 1.03 13.42 7.02
C GLY A 123 0.05 14.33 7.75
N PHE A 124 0.53 14.92 8.84
CA PHE A 124 -0.20 15.91 9.59
C PHE A 124 -0.53 17.15 8.74
N GLY A 125 -1.65 17.79 9.02
CA GLY A 125 -2.08 18.98 8.27
C GLY A 125 -2.66 18.67 6.89
N ASP A 126 -3.16 17.44 6.70
CA ASP A 126 -3.76 16.97 5.43
C ASP A 126 -2.76 16.97 4.25
N VAL A 127 -1.48 16.80 4.54
CA VAL A 127 -0.45 16.66 3.53
C VAL A 127 -0.45 15.20 3.07
N ASN A 128 -0.92 14.96 1.85
CA ASN A 128 -1.09 13.63 1.28
C ASN A 128 -0.26 13.50 0.01
N ALA A 129 0.50 12.41 -0.11
CA ALA A 129 1.29 12.09 -1.29
C ALA A 129 1.01 10.65 -1.75
N CYS A 130 0.87 10.47 -3.05
CA CYS A 130 0.80 9.15 -3.67
C CYS A 130 1.66 9.15 -4.94
N ALA A 131 2.48 8.13 -5.09
CA ALA A 131 3.35 7.93 -6.26
C ALA A 131 3.11 6.55 -6.86
N ILE A 132 3.14 6.49 -8.19
CA ILE A 132 2.99 5.25 -8.96
C ILE A 132 4.34 4.95 -9.62
N PHE A 133 4.76 3.71 -9.52
CA PHE A 133 5.98 3.19 -10.15
C PHE A 133 5.62 2.01 -11.04
N LYS A 134 6.14 2.01 -12.25
CA LYS A 134 5.95 0.94 -13.22
C LYS A 134 7.29 0.37 -13.63
N ARG A 135 7.35 -0.95 -13.79
CA ARG A 135 8.51 -1.62 -14.37
C ARG A 135 8.57 -1.33 -15.87
N PHE A 136 9.76 -1.07 -16.38
CA PHE A 136 10.05 -0.93 -17.81
C PHE A 136 10.45 -2.28 -18.42
#